data_e6133814576222ba02e30a5b3fe45dfa
#
_entry.id   e6133814576222ba02e30a5b3fe45dfa
#
_cell.length_a   1.000
_cell.length_b   1.000
_cell.length_c   1.000
_cell.angle_alpha   90.00
_cell.angle_beta   90.00
_cell.angle_gamma   90.00
#
_symmetry.space_group_name_H-M   'P 1'
#
loop_
_entity.id
_entity.type
_entity.pdbx_description
1 polymer ?
#
loop_
_entity_poly.entity_id
_entity_poly.type
_entity_poly.pdbx_seq_one_letter_code
_entity_poly.pdbx_strand_id
1 'polypeptide(L)'
;MKSGTESSTFPTGTGPYAYSGEGGAHLAQNASWWQGKSLPLERIELTACKDTDSVSYAFYAREVQLLFCDLTGADDSSVYGSGDYTDAATTIMQYLCLNTRRAPFDDPAVRRAVTLGVDRASCVSAYLLGHGLAAQFPVSPASGLYPKDLETAYSQDGYASALEAAGLNTGKTRSLTLLVNQESSFRVSTAQTIAAGLSRYDLQVTVRSLPYDEYVQALEQGDFDLCLCQVKLTADWDLRPLLQSYAAMNYGGFTDPETDALLAALCAAEAGERSAAMTALCEKLLDQAPMVPVCFKSYSVLLPAGAASSPITPTASNPFYGISDWKLNMK
;
A
#
# COMPACT_ATOMS: atom_id res chain seq x y z
N MET A 1 -23.11 17.78 -3.46
CA MET A 1 -22.84 18.76 -2.37
C MET A 1 -23.83 19.92 -2.50
N LYS A 2 -24.49 20.33 -1.41
CA LYS A 2 -25.22 21.60 -1.41
C LYS A 2 -24.17 22.71 -1.43
N SER A 3 -24.33 23.74 -2.28
CA SER A 3 -23.51 24.95 -2.23
C SER A 3 -23.70 25.58 -0.85
N GLY A 4 -22.67 25.57 -0.02
CA GLY A 4 -22.71 26.24 1.29
C GLY A 4 -22.79 27.75 1.07
N THR A 5 -23.54 28.44 1.92
CA THR A 5 -23.46 29.88 2.04
C THR A 5 -22.09 30.27 2.59
N GLU A 6 -21.51 31.34 2.11
CA GLU A 6 -20.13 31.81 2.37
C GLU A 6 -19.73 32.07 3.84
N SER A 7 -20.53 31.69 4.81
CA SER A 7 -20.30 31.93 6.21
C SER A 7 -19.96 30.72 7.07
N SER A 8 -19.93 29.50 6.53
CA SER A 8 -19.55 28.32 7.32
C SER A 8 -18.08 27.96 7.11
N THR A 9 -17.30 27.96 8.18
CA THR A 9 -15.90 27.54 8.22
C THR A 9 -15.74 26.05 7.83
N PHE A 10 -16.81 25.30 7.75
CA PHE A 10 -16.83 23.86 7.46
C PHE A 10 -17.79 23.53 6.32
N PRO A 11 -17.43 22.62 5.42
CA PRO A 11 -18.28 22.25 4.30
C PRO A 11 -19.55 21.56 4.79
N THR A 12 -20.70 21.93 4.22
CA THR A 12 -21.98 21.27 4.46
C THR A 12 -21.99 19.91 3.77
N GLY A 13 -22.03 18.83 4.54
CA GLY A 13 -22.12 17.46 4.05
C GLY A 13 -23.56 16.98 3.88
N THR A 14 -23.74 15.91 3.11
CA THR A 14 -25.02 15.18 2.95
C THR A 14 -25.04 13.84 3.70
N GLY A 15 -24.03 13.61 4.54
CA GLY A 15 -23.86 12.37 5.33
C GLY A 15 -24.77 12.28 6.55
N PRO A 16 -24.72 11.12 7.25
CA PRO A 16 -25.52 10.87 8.45
C PRO A 16 -25.16 11.77 9.65
N TYR A 17 -23.93 12.26 9.68
CA TYR A 17 -23.42 13.16 10.72
C TYR A 17 -22.90 14.45 10.08
N ALA A 18 -22.99 15.54 10.84
CA ALA A 18 -22.46 16.85 10.50
C ALA A 18 -21.50 17.33 11.59
N TYR A 19 -20.42 18.01 11.20
CA TYR A 19 -19.47 18.60 12.15
C TYR A 19 -20.11 19.77 12.91
N SER A 20 -19.86 19.84 14.21
CA SER A 20 -20.18 20.97 15.09
C SER A 20 -18.97 21.30 15.97
N GLY A 21 -18.73 22.59 16.17
CA GLY A 21 -17.70 23.11 17.10
C GLY A 21 -18.29 23.60 18.41
N GLU A 22 -19.64 23.67 18.57
CA GLU A 22 -20.28 24.11 19.78
C GLU A 22 -20.10 23.09 20.90
N GLY A 23 -19.51 23.52 22.01
CA GLY A 23 -19.23 22.64 23.16
C GLY A 23 -18.13 21.60 22.92
N GLY A 24 -17.23 21.86 21.98
CA GLY A 24 -16.13 20.98 21.57
C GLY A 24 -16.32 20.42 20.18
N ALA A 25 -15.21 19.97 19.56
CA ALA A 25 -15.25 19.38 18.23
C ALA A 25 -15.96 18.02 18.24
N HIS A 26 -17.06 17.90 17.51
CA HIS A 26 -17.82 16.65 17.43
C HIS A 26 -18.59 16.51 16.13
N LEU A 27 -19.06 15.30 15.86
CA LEU A 27 -20.02 14.99 14.81
C LEU A 27 -21.39 14.75 15.46
N ALA A 28 -22.40 15.57 15.10
CA ALA A 28 -23.77 15.42 15.54
C ALA A 28 -24.62 14.75 14.45
N GLN A 29 -25.70 14.07 14.83
CA GLN A 29 -26.63 13.51 13.86
C GLN A 29 -27.17 14.59 12.92
N ASN A 30 -27.19 14.29 11.63
CA ASN A 30 -27.77 15.16 10.62
C ASN A 30 -29.27 14.86 10.47
N ALA A 31 -30.11 15.66 11.11
CA ALA A 31 -31.57 15.51 11.05
C ALA A 31 -32.15 15.60 9.62
N SER A 32 -31.41 16.19 8.68
CA SER A 32 -31.80 16.30 7.26
C SER A 32 -31.15 15.22 6.40
N TRP A 33 -30.59 14.17 7.00
CA TRP A 33 -29.96 13.10 6.22
C TRP A 33 -31.00 12.38 5.35
N TRP A 34 -30.72 12.29 4.07
CA TRP A 34 -31.64 11.84 3.04
C TRP A 34 -32.14 10.40 3.17
N GLN A 35 -31.39 9.52 3.86
CA GLN A 35 -31.81 8.13 4.07
C GLN A 35 -32.79 7.97 5.24
N GLY A 36 -32.83 8.89 6.18
CA GLY A 36 -33.77 8.87 7.31
C GLY A 36 -33.66 7.65 8.25
N LYS A 37 -32.55 6.88 8.18
CA LYS A 37 -32.32 5.73 9.06
C LYS A 37 -31.99 6.18 10.48
N SER A 38 -32.33 5.36 11.47
CA SER A 38 -31.83 5.50 12.83
C SER A 38 -30.31 5.31 12.86
N LEU A 39 -29.61 6.18 13.59
CA LEU A 39 -28.15 6.15 13.71
C LEU A 39 -27.73 5.55 15.08
N PRO A 40 -26.61 4.81 15.14
CA PRO A 40 -26.21 4.11 16.36
C PRO A 40 -25.74 5.02 17.49
N LEU A 41 -25.28 6.25 17.17
CA LEU A 41 -24.78 7.23 18.14
C LEU A 41 -25.45 8.58 17.90
N GLU A 42 -25.81 9.27 18.96
CA GLU A 42 -26.34 10.65 18.88
C GLU A 42 -25.23 11.64 18.54
N ARG A 43 -24.04 11.41 19.05
CA ARG A 43 -22.88 12.29 18.94
C ARG A 43 -21.58 11.46 18.92
N ILE A 44 -20.59 11.92 18.17
CA ILE A 44 -19.23 11.37 18.12
C ILE A 44 -18.26 12.48 18.48
N GLU A 45 -17.60 12.37 19.63
CA GLU A 45 -16.61 13.33 20.09
C GLU A 45 -15.32 13.17 19.29
N LEU A 46 -14.69 14.29 18.94
CA LEU A 46 -13.40 14.33 18.27
C LEU A 46 -12.35 14.84 19.27
N THR A 47 -11.52 13.95 19.76
CA THR A 47 -10.46 14.26 20.73
C THR A 47 -9.16 14.59 20.02
N ALA A 48 -8.62 15.79 20.23
CA ALA A 48 -7.32 16.17 19.75
C ALA A 48 -6.23 15.62 20.69
N CYS A 49 -5.34 14.79 20.15
CA CYS A 49 -4.18 14.28 20.88
C CYS A 49 -2.92 14.97 20.35
N LYS A 50 -1.95 15.21 21.25
CA LYS A 50 -0.72 15.95 20.93
C LYS A 50 0.28 15.13 20.13
N ASP A 51 0.36 13.85 20.45
CA ASP A 51 1.32 12.90 19.91
C ASP A 51 0.74 11.46 20.00
N THR A 52 1.46 10.49 19.49
CA THR A 52 1.01 9.09 19.46
C THR A 52 0.92 8.46 20.85
N ASP A 53 1.79 8.85 21.78
CA ASP A 53 1.71 8.38 23.15
C ASP A 53 0.42 8.84 23.81
N SER A 54 0.02 10.10 23.58
CA SER A 54 -1.26 10.65 24.04
C SER A 54 -2.45 9.93 23.40
N VAL A 55 -2.39 9.56 22.11
CA VAL A 55 -3.42 8.76 21.43
C VAL A 55 -3.54 7.37 22.07
N SER A 56 -2.40 6.69 22.27
CA SER A 56 -2.34 5.37 22.89
C SER A 56 -2.92 5.41 24.30
N TYR A 57 -2.51 6.40 25.12
CA TYR A 57 -3.02 6.57 26.47
C TYR A 57 -4.53 6.79 26.48
N ALA A 58 -5.06 7.71 25.67
CA ALA A 58 -6.49 8.01 25.59
C ALA A 58 -7.32 6.77 25.19
N PHE A 59 -6.79 5.94 24.31
CA PHE A 59 -7.44 4.68 23.94
C PHE A 59 -7.42 3.66 25.08
N TYR A 60 -6.28 3.49 25.76
CA TYR A 60 -6.17 2.60 26.91
C TYR A 60 -7.05 3.05 28.10
N ALA A 61 -7.10 4.37 28.34
CA ALA A 61 -7.95 4.96 29.36
C ALA A 61 -9.46 4.96 28.99
N ARG A 62 -9.80 4.49 27.77
CA ARG A 62 -11.16 4.52 27.23
C ARG A 62 -11.76 5.92 27.08
N GLU A 63 -10.92 6.93 27.02
CA GLU A 63 -11.30 8.31 26.67
C GLU A 63 -11.63 8.42 25.18
N VAL A 64 -10.97 7.59 24.35
CA VAL A 64 -11.21 7.43 22.92
C VAL A 64 -11.56 5.97 22.65
N GLN A 65 -12.64 5.73 21.88
CA GLN A 65 -13.14 4.38 21.57
C GLN A 65 -12.94 4.00 20.11
N LEU A 66 -12.50 4.90 19.25
CA LEU A 66 -12.16 4.58 17.86
C LEU A 66 -10.86 5.27 17.47
N LEU A 67 -9.92 4.49 16.97
CA LEU A 67 -8.74 4.99 16.30
C LEU A 67 -8.76 4.59 14.83
N PHE A 68 -8.25 5.47 13.98
CA PHE A 68 -7.98 5.17 12.57
C PHE A 68 -6.52 5.52 12.30
N CYS A 69 -5.71 4.52 12.05
CA CYS A 69 -4.26 4.67 12.01
C CYS A 69 -3.59 3.76 10.96
N ASP A 70 -2.37 4.13 10.59
CA ASP A 70 -1.42 3.27 9.91
C ASP A 70 -0.55 2.58 10.98
N LEU A 71 -0.81 1.31 11.24
CA LEU A 71 -0.09 0.53 12.25
C LEU A 71 1.39 0.28 11.90
N THR A 72 1.78 0.55 10.68
CA THR A 72 3.12 0.32 10.14
C THR A 72 3.70 1.59 9.51
N GLY A 73 3.34 2.74 10.08
CA GLY A 73 3.82 4.06 9.66
C GLY A 73 5.31 4.26 9.85
N ALA A 74 5.82 5.43 9.40
CA ALA A 74 7.23 5.76 9.53
C ALA A 74 7.66 6.02 10.98
N ASP A 75 6.72 6.48 11.81
CA ASP A 75 7.03 6.94 13.17
C ASP A 75 6.95 5.80 14.14
N ASP A 76 7.58 4.74 14.15
CA ASP A 76 7.60 3.65 15.17
C ASP A 76 6.46 3.66 16.23
N SER A 77 5.51 4.54 16.01
CA SER A 77 4.37 4.90 16.84
C SER A 77 3.20 3.99 16.52
N SER A 78 3.44 2.69 16.58
CA SER A 78 2.36 1.73 16.49
C SER A 78 1.52 1.85 17.75
N VAL A 79 0.27 2.26 17.56
CA VAL A 79 -0.73 2.18 18.63
C VAL A 79 -0.99 0.70 18.87
N TYR A 80 -0.31 0.11 19.85
CA TYR A 80 -0.59 -1.24 20.31
C TYR A 80 -1.71 -1.17 21.33
N GLY A 81 -2.86 -1.73 21.03
CA GLY A 81 -3.97 -1.83 21.95
C GLY A 81 -4.61 -3.22 21.90
N SER A 82 -5.11 -3.68 23.05
CA SER A 82 -6.06 -4.81 23.07
C SER A 82 -7.39 -4.32 22.55
N GLY A 83 -7.73 -4.66 21.31
CA GLY A 83 -8.98 -4.25 20.69
C GLY A 83 -9.25 -5.07 19.43
N ASP A 84 -10.38 -4.79 18.80
CA ASP A 84 -10.78 -5.40 17.55
C ASP A 84 -10.28 -4.52 16.40
N TYR A 85 -9.45 -5.09 15.54
CA TYR A 85 -8.92 -4.42 14.36
C TYR A 85 -9.77 -4.75 13.13
N THR A 86 -10.06 -3.72 12.35
CA THR A 86 -10.68 -3.89 11.03
C THR A 86 -9.88 -3.11 10.00
N ASP A 87 -9.31 -3.83 9.05
CA ASP A 87 -8.47 -3.24 8.03
C ASP A 87 -9.27 -2.60 6.91
N ALA A 88 -8.83 -1.44 6.48
CA ALA A 88 -9.28 -0.72 5.30
C ALA A 88 -8.17 -0.74 4.25
N ALA A 89 -8.39 -1.44 3.15
CA ALA A 89 -7.43 -1.53 2.06
C ALA A 89 -7.12 -0.13 1.49
N THR A 90 -5.83 0.14 1.30
CA THR A 90 -5.36 1.40 0.69
C THR A 90 -4.88 1.18 -0.74
N THR A 91 -4.52 2.27 -1.43
CA THR A 91 -3.79 2.24 -2.70
C THR A 91 -2.28 2.43 -2.50
N ILE A 92 -1.77 2.28 -1.26
CA ILE A 92 -0.35 2.43 -0.94
C ILE A 92 0.36 1.12 -1.22
N MET A 93 1.10 1.09 -2.32
CA MET A 93 1.89 -0.07 -2.77
C MET A 93 3.34 0.04 -2.31
N GLN A 94 3.89 -1.07 -1.80
CA GLN A 94 5.33 -1.27 -1.67
C GLN A 94 5.82 -2.21 -2.78
N TYR A 95 6.94 -1.86 -3.42
CA TYR A 95 7.47 -2.60 -4.56
C TYR A 95 8.98 -2.46 -4.68
N LEU A 96 9.62 -3.44 -5.32
CA LEU A 96 10.99 -3.30 -5.77
C LEU A 96 11.00 -2.65 -7.14
N CYS A 97 11.68 -1.53 -7.25
CA CYS A 97 12.10 -0.93 -8.51
C CYS A 97 13.41 -1.59 -8.93
N LEU A 98 13.48 -2.13 -10.15
CA LEU A 98 14.68 -2.74 -10.72
C LEU A 98 15.33 -1.76 -11.69
N ASN A 99 16.65 -1.53 -11.58
CA ASN A 99 17.36 -0.65 -12.52
C ASN A 99 17.61 -1.39 -13.84
N THR A 100 16.67 -1.25 -14.77
CA THR A 100 16.70 -1.97 -16.06
C THR A 100 17.79 -1.50 -17.02
N ARG A 101 18.54 -0.44 -16.65
CA ARG A 101 19.66 0.10 -17.43
C ARG A 101 20.99 -0.54 -17.07
N ARG A 102 21.03 -1.42 -16.07
CA ARG A 102 22.25 -2.04 -15.54
C ARG A 102 22.13 -3.55 -15.46
N ALA A 103 23.23 -4.25 -15.81
CA ALA A 103 23.33 -5.68 -15.57
C ALA A 103 23.29 -5.98 -14.04
N PRO A 104 22.59 -7.03 -13.63
CA PRO A 104 21.96 -8.04 -14.46
C PRO A 104 20.48 -7.75 -14.80
N PHE A 105 19.92 -6.60 -14.38
CA PHE A 105 18.49 -6.29 -14.54
C PHE A 105 18.14 -5.68 -15.91
N ASP A 106 19.11 -5.49 -16.80
CA ASP A 106 18.89 -5.24 -18.23
C ASP A 106 18.28 -6.48 -18.92
N ASP A 107 18.50 -7.69 -18.38
CA ASP A 107 17.91 -8.93 -18.88
C ASP A 107 16.51 -9.19 -18.26
N PRO A 108 15.41 -9.26 -19.06
CA PRO A 108 14.10 -9.61 -18.57
C PRO A 108 14.04 -10.99 -17.88
N ALA A 109 14.87 -11.96 -18.29
CA ALA A 109 14.90 -13.29 -17.67
C ALA A 109 15.32 -13.21 -16.20
N VAL A 110 16.31 -12.36 -15.88
CA VAL A 110 16.75 -12.13 -14.51
C VAL A 110 15.66 -11.40 -13.71
N ARG A 111 15.00 -10.40 -14.30
CA ARG A 111 13.92 -9.69 -13.63
C ARG A 111 12.73 -10.61 -13.32
N ARG A 112 12.35 -11.50 -14.25
CA ARG A 112 11.34 -12.54 -13.99
C ARG A 112 11.75 -13.48 -12.85
N ALA A 113 13.02 -13.89 -12.82
CA ALA A 113 13.53 -14.73 -11.73
C ALA A 113 13.31 -14.03 -10.37
N VAL A 114 13.64 -12.74 -10.23
CA VAL A 114 13.46 -11.98 -8.97
C VAL A 114 12.02 -12.03 -8.49
N THR A 115 11.02 -12.05 -9.37
CA THR A 115 9.61 -12.13 -8.94
C THR A 115 9.27 -13.40 -8.18
N LEU A 116 9.97 -14.51 -8.48
CA LEU A 116 9.83 -15.81 -7.81
C LEU A 116 10.54 -15.84 -6.45
N GLY A 117 11.61 -15.06 -6.30
CA GLY A 117 12.45 -15.02 -5.10
C GLY A 117 11.91 -14.15 -3.97
N VAL A 118 10.85 -13.37 -4.18
CA VAL A 118 10.27 -12.48 -3.17
C VAL A 118 9.08 -13.14 -2.47
N ASP A 119 9.24 -13.50 -1.19
CA ASP A 119 8.17 -14.01 -0.33
C ASP A 119 7.28 -12.86 0.19
N ARG A 120 6.28 -12.54 -0.58
CA ARG A 120 5.34 -11.45 -0.30
C ARG A 120 4.50 -11.69 0.95
N ALA A 121 4.09 -12.93 1.17
CA ALA A 121 3.27 -13.31 2.32
C ALA A 121 4.05 -13.14 3.62
N SER A 122 5.31 -13.58 3.65
CA SER A 122 6.20 -13.38 4.80
C SER A 122 6.50 -11.91 5.04
N CYS A 123 6.66 -11.09 3.99
CA CYS A 123 6.83 -9.64 4.14
C CYS A 123 5.62 -9.00 4.83
N VAL A 124 4.40 -9.35 4.44
CA VAL A 124 3.17 -8.82 5.06
C VAL A 124 3.02 -9.31 6.49
N SER A 125 3.17 -10.61 6.75
CA SER A 125 2.96 -11.16 8.09
C SER A 125 4.00 -10.70 9.10
N ALA A 126 5.27 -10.62 8.72
CA ALA A 126 6.35 -10.26 9.61
C ALA A 126 6.53 -8.75 9.81
N TYR A 127 6.35 -7.95 8.75
CA TYR A 127 6.70 -6.53 8.76
C TYR A 127 5.51 -5.57 8.63
N LEU A 128 4.36 -6.05 8.18
CA LEU A 128 3.11 -5.29 8.27
C LEU A 128 2.17 -5.85 9.34
N LEU A 129 2.65 -6.75 10.20
CA LEU A 129 1.87 -7.38 11.28
C LEU A 129 0.56 -8.01 10.79
N GLY A 130 0.50 -8.40 9.51
CA GLY A 130 -0.70 -8.88 8.83
C GLY A 130 -1.63 -7.77 8.30
N HIS A 131 -1.34 -6.49 8.57
CA HIS A 131 -2.15 -5.35 8.13
C HIS A 131 -1.78 -4.88 6.73
N GLY A 132 -1.98 -5.76 5.76
CA GLY A 132 -1.70 -5.51 4.35
C GLY A 132 -2.09 -6.67 3.48
N LEU A 133 -2.02 -6.48 2.18
CA LEU A 133 -2.35 -7.48 1.17
C LEU A 133 -1.11 -7.75 0.32
N ALA A 134 -0.61 -8.99 0.36
CA ALA A 134 0.45 -9.43 -0.56
C ALA A 134 -0.04 -9.28 -2.00
N ALA A 135 0.78 -8.71 -2.88
CA ALA A 135 0.35 -8.41 -4.24
C ALA A 135 1.49 -8.65 -5.24
N GLN A 136 1.17 -9.33 -6.34
CA GLN A 136 2.10 -9.56 -7.44
C GLN A 136 1.96 -8.50 -8.55
N PHE A 137 0.83 -7.81 -8.60
CA PHE A 137 0.55 -6.81 -9.63
C PHE A 137 0.39 -5.42 -9.01
N PRO A 138 0.61 -4.33 -9.77
CA PRO A 138 0.51 -2.96 -9.28
C PRO A 138 -0.95 -2.47 -9.19
N VAL A 139 -1.83 -3.32 -8.76
CA VAL A 139 -3.24 -3.07 -8.43
C VAL A 139 -3.56 -3.85 -7.16
N SER A 140 -4.38 -3.29 -6.24
CA SER A 140 -4.65 -3.95 -4.97
C SER A 140 -5.46 -5.24 -5.14
N PRO A 141 -5.13 -6.32 -4.42
CA PRO A 141 -5.96 -7.54 -4.37
C PRO A 141 -7.40 -7.30 -3.90
N ALA A 142 -7.66 -6.18 -3.23
CA ALA A 142 -9.02 -5.76 -2.86
C ALA A 142 -9.80 -5.13 -4.03
N SER A 143 -9.14 -4.83 -5.15
CA SER A 143 -9.78 -4.31 -6.35
C SER A 143 -10.38 -5.42 -7.20
N GLY A 144 -11.58 -5.19 -7.74
CA GLY A 144 -12.17 -6.09 -8.75
C GLY A 144 -11.39 -6.16 -10.07
N LEU A 145 -10.36 -5.32 -10.26
CA LEU A 145 -9.47 -5.34 -11.41
C LEU A 145 -8.24 -6.24 -11.22
N TYR A 146 -8.04 -6.80 -10.02
CA TYR A 146 -6.87 -7.62 -9.73
C TYR A 146 -6.94 -8.98 -10.44
N PRO A 147 -5.99 -9.32 -11.33
CA PRO A 147 -6.03 -10.54 -12.12
C PRO A 147 -5.48 -11.74 -11.33
N LYS A 148 -6.24 -12.22 -10.36
CA LYS A 148 -5.83 -13.27 -9.42
C LYS A 148 -5.37 -14.57 -10.13
N ASP A 149 -5.97 -14.90 -11.25
CA ASP A 149 -5.66 -16.11 -12.00
C ASP A 149 -4.27 -16.08 -12.66
N LEU A 150 -3.64 -14.92 -12.73
CA LEU A 150 -2.27 -14.76 -13.24
C LEU A 150 -1.20 -14.89 -12.14
N GLU A 151 -1.58 -14.99 -10.87
CA GLU A 151 -0.61 -15.09 -9.78
C GLU A 151 0.26 -16.35 -9.92
N THR A 152 1.56 -16.17 -9.65
CA THR A 152 2.55 -17.25 -9.57
C THR A 152 3.00 -17.42 -8.13
N ALA A 153 3.18 -18.67 -7.70
CA ALA A 153 3.62 -18.95 -6.35
C ALA A 153 5.09 -18.50 -6.13
N TYR A 154 5.37 -17.99 -4.93
CA TYR A 154 6.73 -17.86 -4.43
C TYR A 154 7.44 -19.22 -4.45
N SER A 155 8.67 -19.26 -4.94
CA SER A 155 9.46 -20.48 -5.02
C SER A 155 10.96 -20.18 -5.03
N GLN A 156 11.67 -20.54 -3.98
CA GLN A 156 13.13 -20.43 -3.94
C GLN A 156 13.81 -21.38 -4.94
N ASP A 157 13.25 -22.57 -5.15
CA ASP A 157 13.77 -23.50 -6.15
C ASP A 157 13.49 -23.02 -7.56
N GLY A 158 12.30 -22.44 -7.80
CA GLY A 158 11.96 -21.78 -9.06
C GLY A 158 12.87 -20.58 -9.33
N TYR A 159 13.15 -19.77 -8.33
CA TYR A 159 14.11 -18.66 -8.41
C TYR A 159 15.51 -19.15 -8.78
N ALA A 160 16.01 -20.17 -8.07
CA ALA A 160 17.32 -20.75 -8.34
C ALA A 160 17.44 -21.28 -9.78
N SER A 161 16.45 -22.06 -10.22
CA SER A 161 16.41 -22.61 -11.58
C SER A 161 16.34 -21.52 -12.65
N ALA A 162 15.58 -20.44 -12.40
CA ALA A 162 15.49 -19.30 -13.31
C ALA A 162 16.80 -18.51 -13.40
N LEU A 163 17.52 -18.33 -12.28
CA LEU A 163 18.85 -17.70 -12.30
C LEU A 163 19.86 -18.54 -13.07
N GLU A 164 19.86 -19.85 -12.88
CA GLU A 164 20.73 -20.77 -13.62
C GLU A 164 20.45 -20.72 -15.13
N ALA A 165 19.16 -20.73 -15.51
CA ALA A 165 18.75 -20.59 -16.91
C ALA A 165 19.15 -19.23 -17.51
N ALA A 166 19.19 -18.17 -16.70
CA ALA A 166 19.68 -16.83 -17.07
C ALA A 166 21.23 -16.72 -17.02
N GLY A 167 21.95 -17.81 -16.76
CA GLY A 167 23.42 -17.83 -16.74
C GLY A 167 24.05 -17.17 -15.52
N LEU A 168 23.37 -17.14 -14.39
CA LEU A 168 23.83 -16.56 -13.13
C LEU A 168 24.22 -17.63 -12.08
N ASN A 169 24.83 -18.73 -12.52
CA ASN A 169 25.41 -19.78 -11.68
C ASN A 169 26.82 -20.11 -12.20
N THR A 170 27.66 -19.09 -12.33
CA THR A 170 29.00 -19.21 -12.90
C THR A 170 30.13 -19.17 -11.87
N GLY A 171 29.80 -18.89 -10.61
CA GLY A 171 30.76 -18.67 -9.54
C GLY A 171 31.40 -17.26 -9.57
N LYS A 172 30.88 -16.33 -10.38
CA LYS A 172 31.35 -14.94 -10.46
C LYS A 172 30.38 -14.04 -9.71
N THR A 173 30.61 -13.82 -8.44
CA THR A 173 29.76 -12.99 -7.59
C THR A 173 29.62 -11.57 -8.12
N ARG A 174 28.35 -11.10 -8.19
CA ARG A 174 27.96 -9.72 -8.49
C ARG A 174 27.39 -9.11 -7.21
N SER A 175 28.03 -8.05 -6.72
CA SER A 175 27.51 -7.29 -5.59
C SER A 175 26.44 -6.32 -6.10
N LEU A 176 25.25 -6.40 -5.53
CA LEU A 176 24.09 -5.57 -5.84
C LEU A 176 23.66 -4.77 -4.63
N THR A 177 23.21 -3.56 -4.85
CA THR A 177 22.70 -2.67 -3.81
C THR A 177 21.18 -2.61 -3.86
N LEU A 178 20.52 -2.97 -2.74
CA LEU A 178 19.11 -2.71 -2.49
C LEU A 178 18.97 -1.45 -1.64
N LEU A 179 18.52 -0.37 -2.28
CA LEU A 179 18.33 0.92 -1.64
C LEU A 179 17.00 0.96 -0.88
N VAL A 180 17.00 1.56 0.32
CA VAL A 180 15.79 1.81 1.11
C VAL A 180 15.96 3.08 1.94
N ASN A 181 14.87 3.83 2.20
CA ASN A 181 14.93 4.92 3.17
C ASN A 181 14.91 4.37 4.61
N GLN A 182 15.62 5.04 5.52
CA GLN A 182 15.85 4.54 6.88
C GLN A 182 14.76 4.89 7.89
N GLU A 183 13.84 5.80 7.56
CA GLU A 183 12.83 6.33 8.50
C GLU A 183 11.76 5.32 8.89
N SER A 184 11.66 4.18 8.20
CA SER A 184 10.73 3.11 8.56
C SER A 184 11.48 1.82 8.84
N SER A 185 11.54 1.42 10.12
CA SER A 185 12.14 0.16 10.57
C SER A 185 11.50 -1.06 9.88
N PHE A 186 10.19 -1.02 9.65
CA PHE A 186 9.46 -2.05 8.90
C PHE A 186 9.96 -2.21 7.47
N ARG A 187 10.21 -1.09 6.76
CA ARG A 187 10.72 -1.12 5.38
C ARG A 187 12.16 -1.58 5.32
N VAL A 188 12.99 -1.15 6.27
CA VAL A 188 14.39 -1.61 6.37
C VAL A 188 14.43 -3.11 6.61
N SER A 189 13.63 -3.63 7.54
CA SER A 189 13.54 -5.07 7.82
C SER A 189 13.01 -5.86 6.63
N THR A 190 12.00 -5.33 5.93
CA THR A 190 11.51 -5.93 4.67
C THR A 190 12.62 -6.00 3.63
N ALA A 191 13.38 -4.91 3.42
CA ALA A 191 14.49 -4.87 2.49
C ALA A 191 15.59 -5.89 2.85
N GLN A 192 15.92 -6.04 4.13
CA GLN A 192 16.90 -7.03 4.61
C GLN A 192 16.47 -8.46 4.31
N THR A 193 15.20 -8.78 4.56
CA THR A 193 14.64 -10.11 4.26
C THR A 193 14.64 -10.40 2.76
N ILE A 194 14.21 -9.43 1.95
CA ILE A 194 14.25 -9.57 0.49
C ILE A 194 15.70 -9.74 0.00
N ALA A 195 16.64 -8.92 0.49
CA ALA A 195 18.05 -9.03 0.12
C ALA A 195 18.63 -10.41 0.46
N ALA A 196 18.31 -10.95 1.63
CA ALA A 196 18.73 -12.29 2.03
C ALA A 196 18.14 -13.37 1.11
N GLY A 197 16.84 -13.26 0.78
CA GLY A 197 16.16 -14.21 -0.12
C GLY A 197 16.68 -14.17 -1.56
N LEU A 198 17.11 -13.00 -2.04
CA LEU A 198 17.65 -12.79 -3.39
C LEU A 198 19.16 -13.07 -3.49
N SER A 199 19.88 -13.15 -2.38
CA SER A 199 21.32 -13.46 -2.39
C SER A 199 21.52 -14.94 -2.65
N ARG A 200 21.67 -15.31 -3.92
CA ARG A 200 21.82 -16.68 -4.38
C ARG A 200 22.71 -16.76 -5.62
N TYR A 201 23.48 -17.84 -5.74
CA TYR A 201 24.45 -18.04 -6.84
C TYR A 201 25.36 -16.82 -7.02
N ASP A 202 25.37 -16.27 -8.23
CA ASP A 202 26.23 -15.13 -8.57
C ASP A 202 25.72 -13.80 -7.98
N LEU A 203 24.54 -13.75 -7.36
CA LEU A 203 23.98 -12.53 -6.81
C LEU A 203 24.25 -12.41 -5.30
N GLN A 204 24.85 -11.31 -4.88
CA GLN A 204 25.04 -10.90 -3.50
C GLN A 204 24.37 -9.54 -3.29
N VAL A 205 23.18 -9.53 -2.68
CA VAL A 205 22.39 -8.32 -2.47
C VAL A 205 22.65 -7.77 -1.06
N THR A 206 23.04 -6.50 -0.97
CA THR A 206 23.27 -5.79 0.29
C THR A 206 22.33 -4.60 0.40
N VAL A 207 21.78 -4.37 1.60
CA VAL A 207 20.90 -3.25 1.87
C VAL A 207 21.70 -1.99 2.13
N ARG A 208 21.36 -0.90 1.47
CA ARG A 208 21.84 0.45 1.71
C ARG A 208 20.68 1.32 2.18
N SER A 209 20.62 1.61 3.48
CA SER A 209 19.62 2.52 4.06
C SER A 209 20.17 3.94 4.09
N LEU A 210 19.37 4.89 3.62
CA LEU A 210 19.72 6.31 3.55
C LEU A 210 18.63 7.18 4.19
N PRO A 211 18.99 8.36 4.75
CA PRO A 211 18.03 9.40 5.06
C PRO A 211 17.17 9.75 3.84
N TYR A 212 15.95 10.19 4.07
CA TYR A 212 14.96 10.37 2.99
C TYR A 212 15.46 11.24 1.83
N ASP A 213 16.10 12.38 2.13
CA ASP A 213 16.59 13.28 1.08
C ASP A 213 17.71 12.65 0.24
N GLU A 214 18.64 11.93 0.89
CA GLU A 214 19.70 11.20 0.20
C GLU A 214 19.14 10.01 -0.60
N TYR A 215 18.12 9.34 -0.05
CA TYR A 215 17.40 8.27 -0.73
C TYR A 215 16.73 8.76 -2.02
N VAL A 216 16.02 9.90 -1.96
CA VAL A 216 15.39 10.49 -3.14
C VAL A 216 16.43 10.90 -4.18
N GLN A 217 17.52 11.52 -3.75
CA GLN A 217 18.62 11.89 -4.65
C GLN A 217 19.22 10.65 -5.34
N ALA A 218 19.47 9.56 -4.61
CA ALA A 218 19.98 8.31 -5.16
C ALA A 218 19.01 7.68 -6.17
N LEU A 219 17.68 7.73 -5.88
CA LEU A 219 16.64 7.30 -6.82
C LEU A 219 16.68 8.07 -8.13
N GLU A 220 16.68 9.40 -8.07
CA GLU A 220 16.69 10.28 -9.24
C GLU A 220 17.93 10.10 -10.09
N GLN A 221 19.08 9.87 -9.45
CA GLN A 221 20.36 9.60 -10.13
C GLN A 221 20.47 8.16 -10.65
N GLY A 222 19.55 7.26 -10.27
CA GLY A 222 19.65 5.83 -10.59
C GLY A 222 20.85 5.14 -9.92
N ASP A 223 21.24 5.61 -8.72
CA ASP A 223 22.36 5.06 -7.95
C ASP A 223 21.89 3.90 -7.07
N PHE A 224 21.37 2.86 -7.70
CA PHE A 224 20.91 1.62 -7.10
C PHE A 224 20.85 0.50 -8.17
N ASP A 225 20.82 -0.74 -7.72
CA ASP A 225 20.49 -1.89 -8.57
C ASP A 225 19.02 -2.29 -8.35
N LEU A 226 18.62 -2.37 -7.07
CA LEU A 226 17.23 -2.51 -6.64
C LEU A 226 16.88 -1.38 -5.66
N CYS A 227 15.63 -0.99 -5.60
CA CYS A 227 15.14 -0.06 -4.59
C CYS A 227 13.79 -0.51 -4.04
N LEU A 228 13.65 -0.57 -2.70
CA LEU A 228 12.35 -0.76 -2.08
C LEU A 228 11.64 0.58 -1.97
N CYS A 229 10.67 0.77 -2.85
CA CYS A 229 9.89 1.98 -3.01
C CYS A 229 8.49 1.84 -2.38
N GLN A 230 7.88 2.98 -2.09
CA GLN A 230 6.47 3.08 -1.72
C GLN A 230 5.80 4.18 -2.54
N VAL A 231 4.60 3.91 -3.01
CA VAL A 231 3.80 4.87 -3.77
C VAL A 231 2.33 4.77 -3.38
N LYS A 232 1.64 5.90 -3.31
CA LYS A 232 0.18 5.94 -3.22
C LYS A 232 -0.36 6.10 -4.64
N LEU A 233 -0.98 5.04 -5.15
CA LEU A 233 -1.60 5.02 -6.46
C LEU A 233 -2.94 5.78 -6.42
N THR A 234 -3.40 6.21 -7.58
CA THR A 234 -4.73 6.80 -7.77
C THR A 234 -5.82 5.72 -7.66
N ALA A 235 -7.05 6.13 -7.35
CA ALA A 235 -8.15 5.18 -7.19
C ALA A 235 -8.57 4.49 -8.50
N ASP A 236 -8.20 5.06 -9.63
CA ASP A 236 -8.41 4.52 -10.97
C ASP A 236 -7.24 3.67 -11.49
N TRP A 237 -6.21 3.46 -10.66
CA TRP A 237 -5.02 2.65 -10.98
C TRP A 237 -4.27 3.18 -12.22
N ASP A 238 -4.08 4.50 -12.34
CA ASP A 238 -3.20 5.05 -13.37
C ASP A 238 -1.73 4.72 -13.06
N LEU A 239 -1.17 3.80 -13.83
CA LEU A 239 0.19 3.31 -13.67
C LEU A 239 1.21 4.02 -14.57
N ARG A 240 0.76 4.97 -15.41
CA ARG A 240 1.65 5.71 -16.32
C ARG A 240 2.79 6.42 -15.61
N PRO A 241 2.61 7.08 -14.45
CA PRO A 241 3.72 7.72 -13.75
C PRO A 241 4.88 6.78 -13.39
N LEU A 242 4.59 5.47 -13.19
CA LEU A 242 5.56 4.47 -12.77
C LEU A 242 6.17 3.67 -13.92
N LEU A 243 5.41 3.41 -14.98
CA LEU A 243 5.73 2.39 -15.97
C LEU A 243 5.87 2.94 -17.39
N GLN A 244 5.25 4.08 -17.71
CA GLN A 244 5.38 4.68 -19.03
C GLN A 244 6.83 5.06 -19.28
N SER A 245 7.29 4.84 -20.51
CA SER A 245 8.64 5.23 -20.94
C SER A 245 8.92 6.69 -20.63
N TYR A 246 10.03 6.96 -19.95
CA TYR A 246 10.49 8.30 -19.54
C TYR A 246 9.59 9.03 -18.51
N ALA A 247 8.63 8.35 -17.89
CA ALA A 247 7.81 8.96 -16.84
C ALA A 247 8.63 9.31 -15.59
N ALA A 248 8.20 10.33 -14.85
CA ALA A 248 8.96 10.92 -13.75
C ALA A 248 9.27 9.95 -12.60
N MET A 249 8.40 8.98 -12.35
CA MET A 249 8.58 7.98 -11.28
C MET A 249 9.10 6.64 -11.82
N ASN A 250 9.42 6.54 -13.10
CA ASN A 250 10.04 5.36 -13.70
C ASN A 250 11.55 5.37 -13.42
N TYR A 251 11.91 5.31 -12.14
CA TYR A 251 13.31 5.40 -11.69
C TYR A 251 14.20 4.28 -12.24
N GLY A 252 13.63 3.10 -12.49
CA GLY A 252 14.32 1.95 -13.10
C GLY A 252 14.69 2.16 -14.56
N GLY A 253 14.10 3.15 -15.23
CA GLY A 253 14.38 3.50 -16.63
C GLY A 253 13.88 2.46 -17.62
N PHE A 254 12.84 1.71 -17.26
CA PHE A 254 12.19 0.77 -18.15
C PHE A 254 11.56 1.49 -19.35
N THR A 255 11.74 0.94 -20.55
CA THR A 255 11.14 1.46 -21.79
C THR A 255 10.66 0.30 -22.64
N ASP A 256 9.37 0.31 -22.98
CA ASP A 256 8.76 -0.72 -23.85
C ASP A 256 7.52 -0.13 -24.52
N PRO A 257 7.52 0.06 -25.85
CA PRO A 257 6.40 0.66 -26.58
C PRO A 257 5.09 -0.12 -26.45
N GLU A 258 5.14 -1.44 -26.26
CA GLU A 258 3.95 -2.27 -26.08
C GLU A 258 3.33 -2.02 -24.68
N THR A 259 4.15 -1.91 -23.65
CA THR A 259 3.68 -1.51 -22.31
C THR A 259 3.07 -0.11 -22.34
N ASP A 260 3.68 0.85 -23.06
CA ASP A 260 3.13 2.20 -23.22
C ASP A 260 1.75 2.18 -23.89
N ALA A 261 1.57 1.33 -24.91
CA ALA A 261 0.27 1.16 -25.59
C ALA A 261 -0.78 0.52 -24.66
N LEU A 262 -0.41 -0.47 -23.85
CA LEU A 262 -1.30 -1.11 -22.89
C LEU A 262 -1.70 -0.16 -21.75
N LEU A 263 -0.78 0.68 -21.28
CA LEU A 263 -1.08 1.74 -20.31
C LEU A 263 -2.09 2.74 -20.87
N ALA A 264 -1.92 3.17 -22.12
CA ALA A 264 -2.86 4.06 -22.78
C ALA A 264 -4.24 3.39 -22.98
N ALA A 265 -4.27 2.11 -23.36
CA ALA A 265 -5.51 1.35 -23.51
C ALA A 265 -6.26 1.21 -22.18
N LEU A 266 -5.56 0.93 -21.06
CA LEU A 266 -6.17 0.86 -19.72
C LEU A 266 -6.78 2.19 -19.31
N CYS A 267 -6.11 3.31 -19.58
CA CYS A 267 -6.63 4.64 -19.26
C CYS A 267 -7.86 5.03 -20.13
N ALA A 268 -7.90 4.57 -21.37
CA ALA A 268 -9.01 4.84 -22.29
C ALA A 268 -10.20 3.88 -22.13
N ALA A 269 -10.00 2.74 -21.44
CA ALA A 269 -11.01 1.69 -21.31
C ALA A 269 -12.24 2.14 -20.54
N GLU A 270 -13.41 1.84 -21.05
CA GLU A 270 -14.67 2.02 -20.35
C GLU A 270 -14.81 1.01 -19.19
N ALA A 271 -15.75 1.26 -18.27
CA ALA A 271 -15.92 0.49 -17.05
C ALA A 271 -16.01 -1.03 -17.30
N GLY A 272 -16.69 -1.47 -18.34
CA GLY A 272 -16.84 -2.88 -18.69
C GLY A 272 -15.58 -3.55 -19.29
N GLU A 273 -14.66 -2.74 -19.80
CA GLU A 273 -13.44 -3.21 -20.49
C GLU A 273 -12.18 -3.13 -19.61
N ARG A 274 -12.24 -2.38 -18.51
CA ARG A 274 -11.08 -2.12 -17.65
C ARG A 274 -10.44 -3.39 -17.08
N SER A 275 -11.25 -4.41 -16.75
CA SER A 275 -10.71 -5.67 -16.22
C SER A 275 -9.87 -6.39 -17.27
N ALA A 276 -10.33 -6.47 -18.51
CA ALA A 276 -9.58 -7.08 -19.61
C ALA A 276 -8.30 -6.27 -19.92
N ALA A 277 -8.39 -4.94 -19.96
CA ALA A 277 -7.24 -4.07 -20.20
C ALA A 277 -6.19 -4.19 -19.07
N MET A 278 -6.60 -4.28 -17.79
CA MET A 278 -5.71 -4.49 -16.67
C MET A 278 -5.05 -5.87 -16.74
N THR A 279 -5.79 -6.91 -17.10
CA THR A 279 -5.26 -8.27 -17.26
C THR A 279 -4.18 -8.29 -18.34
N ALA A 280 -4.45 -7.72 -19.52
CA ALA A 280 -3.48 -7.66 -20.61
C ALA A 280 -2.19 -6.90 -20.20
N LEU A 281 -2.32 -5.79 -19.47
CA LEU A 281 -1.15 -5.10 -18.92
C LEU A 281 -0.39 -5.98 -17.92
N CYS A 282 -1.07 -6.66 -17.01
CA CYS A 282 -0.43 -7.53 -16.02
C CYS A 282 0.28 -8.74 -16.66
N GLU A 283 -0.27 -9.32 -17.72
CA GLU A 283 0.41 -10.36 -18.52
C GLU A 283 1.72 -9.84 -19.09
N LYS A 284 1.72 -8.63 -19.66
CA LYS A 284 2.94 -7.98 -20.15
C LYS A 284 3.94 -7.70 -19.04
N LEU A 285 3.45 -7.29 -17.85
CA LEU A 285 4.32 -7.07 -16.69
C LEU A 285 4.90 -8.36 -16.12
N LEU A 286 4.24 -9.50 -16.25
CA LEU A 286 4.82 -10.80 -15.92
C LEU A 286 5.97 -11.14 -16.87
N ASP A 287 5.85 -10.84 -18.17
CA ASP A 287 6.91 -11.10 -19.16
C ASP A 287 8.10 -10.15 -19.00
N GLN A 288 7.87 -8.87 -18.81
CA GLN A 288 8.94 -7.87 -18.76
C GLN A 288 9.53 -7.63 -17.36
N ALA A 289 8.73 -7.86 -16.31
CA ALA A 289 9.07 -7.67 -14.91
C ALA A 289 9.86 -6.37 -14.60
N PRO A 290 9.39 -5.18 -15.01
CA PRO A 290 10.13 -3.93 -14.77
C PRO A 290 10.19 -3.54 -13.30
N MET A 291 9.25 -4.05 -12.52
CA MET A 291 9.12 -3.87 -11.07
C MET A 291 8.59 -5.15 -10.44
N VAL A 292 8.77 -5.29 -9.14
CA VAL A 292 8.22 -6.41 -8.36
C VAL A 292 7.34 -5.84 -7.23
N PRO A 293 6.01 -5.75 -7.43
CA PRO A 293 5.11 -5.41 -6.34
C PRO A 293 5.25 -6.41 -5.18
N VAL A 294 5.23 -5.91 -3.96
CA VAL A 294 5.36 -6.73 -2.74
C VAL A 294 4.03 -6.80 -2.02
N CYS A 295 3.44 -5.65 -1.71
CA CYS A 295 2.17 -5.59 -0.98
C CYS A 295 1.49 -4.23 -1.13
N PHE A 296 0.21 -4.20 -0.76
CA PHE A 296 -0.52 -2.98 -0.45
C PHE A 296 -0.74 -2.88 1.06
N LYS A 297 -0.44 -1.72 1.64
CA LYS A 297 -0.69 -1.45 3.04
C LYS A 297 -2.19 -1.30 3.30
N SER A 298 -2.61 -1.60 4.53
CA SER A 298 -3.93 -1.24 5.03
C SER A 298 -3.82 -0.15 6.08
N TYR A 299 -4.85 0.69 6.21
CA TYR A 299 -5.12 1.40 7.44
C TYR A 299 -6.01 0.53 8.31
N SER A 300 -6.01 0.77 9.62
CA SER A 300 -6.83 -0.01 10.55
C SER A 300 -7.73 0.89 11.38
N VAL A 301 -8.98 0.49 11.53
CA VAL A 301 -9.87 0.98 12.56
C VAL A 301 -9.71 0.06 13.77
N LEU A 302 -9.39 0.65 14.91
CA LEU A 302 -9.26 -0.05 16.18
C LEU A 302 -10.43 0.38 17.09
N LEU A 303 -11.17 -0.59 17.61
CA LEU A 303 -12.22 -0.44 18.59
C LEU A 303 -11.87 -1.23 19.86
N PRO A 304 -12.35 -0.84 21.05
CA PRO A 304 -12.27 -1.70 22.22
C PRO A 304 -12.90 -3.07 21.94
N ALA A 305 -12.33 -4.13 22.51
CA ALA A 305 -12.78 -5.51 22.28
C ALA A 305 -14.28 -5.66 22.55
N GLY A 306 -15.03 -6.18 21.57
CA GLY A 306 -16.48 -6.37 21.64
C GLY A 306 -17.31 -5.09 21.52
N ALA A 307 -16.72 -3.95 21.20
CA ALA A 307 -17.45 -2.69 21.02
C ALA A 307 -18.38 -2.70 19.80
N ALA A 308 -18.07 -3.48 18.79
CA ALA A 308 -18.97 -3.75 17.67
C ALA A 308 -19.48 -5.19 17.73
N SER A 309 -20.79 -5.39 17.61
CA SER A 309 -21.43 -6.72 17.57
C SER A 309 -21.68 -7.21 16.15
N SER A 310 -21.34 -6.42 15.15
CA SER A 310 -21.34 -6.80 13.72
C SER A 310 -20.08 -6.29 13.06
N PRO A 311 -19.61 -6.94 11.96
CA PRO A 311 -18.48 -6.44 11.19
C PRO A 311 -18.71 -4.99 10.75
N ILE A 312 -17.67 -4.16 10.89
CA ILE A 312 -17.62 -2.81 10.32
C ILE A 312 -16.86 -2.85 9.01
N THR A 313 -17.11 -1.92 8.11
CA THR A 313 -16.51 -1.89 6.76
C THR A 313 -15.89 -0.52 6.46
N PRO A 314 -14.87 -0.09 7.22
CA PRO A 314 -14.20 1.19 6.98
C PRO A 314 -13.55 1.21 5.59
N THR A 315 -13.34 2.41 5.07
CA THR A 315 -12.51 2.62 3.88
C THR A 315 -11.29 3.47 4.24
N ALA A 316 -10.26 3.44 3.43
CA ALA A 316 -9.04 4.23 3.65
C ALA A 316 -9.27 5.76 3.70
N SER A 317 -10.39 6.24 3.17
CA SER A 317 -10.78 7.66 3.17
C SER A 317 -11.88 7.98 4.18
N ASN A 318 -12.56 6.97 4.74
CA ASN A 318 -13.67 7.18 5.67
C ASN A 318 -13.73 6.03 6.70
N PRO A 319 -13.20 6.24 7.92
CA PRO A 319 -13.26 5.24 8.99
C PRO A 319 -14.68 4.95 9.46
N PHE A 320 -15.61 5.86 9.22
CA PHE A 320 -17.04 5.74 9.59
C PHE A 320 -17.92 5.24 8.42
N TYR A 321 -17.32 4.71 7.36
CA TYR A 321 -18.12 4.20 6.24
C TYR A 321 -19.10 3.12 6.73
N GLY A 322 -20.37 3.23 6.33
CA GLY A 322 -21.42 2.31 6.75
C GLY A 322 -21.87 2.46 8.21
N ILE A 323 -21.48 3.53 8.92
CA ILE A 323 -21.81 3.74 10.35
C ILE A 323 -23.30 3.63 10.66
N SER A 324 -24.19 3.94 9.73
CA SER A 324 -25.64 3.78 9.90
C SER A 324 -26.09 2.34 10.17
N ASP A 325 -25.29 1.38 9.77
CA ASP A 325 -25.58 -0.05 9.88
C ASP A 325 -24.76 -0.73 10.99
N TRP A 326 -23.88 0.01 11.69
CA TRP A 326 -23.09 -0.52 12.78
C TRP A 326 -23.95 -0.85 13.98
N LYS A 327 -23.65 -1.97 14.62
CA LYS A 327 -24.26 -2.40 15.89
C LYS A 327 -23.20 -2.29 16.97
N LEU A 328 -23.29 -1.25 17.78
CA LEU A 328 -22.29 -0.93 18.81
C LEU A 328 -22.77 -1.34 20.19
N ASN A 329 -21.87 -1.94 20.98
CA ASN A 329 -22.04 -2.28 22.39
C ASN A 329 -21.21 -1.29 23.23
N MET A 330 -21.50 0.00 23.08
CA MET A 330 -20.85 1.05 23.88
C MET A 330 -21.48 1.08 25.26
N LYS A 331 -20.72 0.69 26.30
CA LYS A 331 -21.13 0.81 27.71
C LYS A 331 -20.44 2.02 28.32
#